data_ff8dd3cc1de680c2c45ebc2842a422ff
#
_entry.id   ff8dd3cc1de680c2c45ebc2842a422ff
#
_cell.length_a   1.000
_cell.length_b   1.000
_cell.length_c   1.000
_cell.angle_alpha   90.00
_cell.angle_beta   90.00
_cell.angle_gamma   90.00
#
_symmetry.space_group_name_H-M   'P 1'
#
loop_
_entity.id
_entity.type
_entity.pdbx_description
1 polymer ?
#
loop_
_entity_poly.entity_id
_entity_poly.type
_entity_poly.pdbx_seq_one_letter_code
_entity_poly.pdbx_strand_id
1 'polypeptide(L)'
;FHPGIVKHECRTAQKTMDVVEFIHDVIKPKALPWAKFHHKVSLHNSCHGVRELGLSSPSERNIPRFNKIKDLLQMVEGIDIREPERVDECCGFGGMFSIEEPDVSARMGHDKIARHVATGAEYITGPDSSCLMHMQGLLKKDKQQDKIKFIHVVEILANGL
;
A
#
# COMPACT_ATOMS: atom_id res chain seq x y z
N PHE A 1 -15.61 -9.39 -12.86
CA PHE A 1 -16.49 -8.47 -12.10
C PHE A 1 -16.77 -7.25 -12.96
N HIS A 2 -18.02 -7.02 -13.32
CA HIS A 2 -18.42 -5.87 -14.12
C HIS A 2 -18.70 -4.69 -13.17
N PRO A 3 -17.92 -3.59 -13.21
CA PRO A 3 -18.03 -2.49 -12.21
C PRO A 3 -19.41 -1.80 -12.22
N GLY A 4 -20.19 -2.00 -13.28
CA GLY A 4 -21.53 -1.39 -13.44
C GLY A 4 -22.65 -2.07 -12.65
N ILE A 5 -22.52 -3.37 -12.35
CA ILE A 5 -23.64 -4.12 -11.69
C ILE A 5 -23.63 -3.88 -10.18
N VAL A 6 -22.45 -3.77 -9.55
CA VAL A 6 -22.33 -3.63 -8.10
C VAL A 6 -22.79 -2.24 -7.62
N LYS A 7 -22.64 -1.20 -8.43
CA LYS A 7 -23.00 0.17 -8.04
C LYS A 7 -24.51 0.44 -7.98
N HIS A 8 -25.34 -0.34 -8.67
CA HIS A 8 -26.80 -0.11 -8.71
C HIS A 8 -27.58 -0.88 -7.65
N GLU A 9 -27.06 -1.98 -7.11
CA GLU A 9 -27.81 -2.88 -6.23
C GLU A 9 -27.45 -2.79 -4.75
N CYS A 10 -26.29 -2.25 -4.37
CA CYS A 10 -25.89 -2.16 -2.98
C CYS A 10 -25.79 -0.71 -2.49
N ARG A 11 -26.79 -0.23 -1.75
CA ARG A 11 -26.78 1.10 -1.12
C ARG A 11 -25.57 1.30 -0.20
N THR A 12 -25.04 0.24 0.35
CA THR A 12 -23.85 0.27 1.22
C THR A 12 -22.57 0.53 0.44
N ALA A 13 -22.43 -0.04 -0.76
CA ALA A 13 -21.27 0.18 -1.60
C ALA A 13 -21.08 1.65 -2.03
N GLN A 14 -22.20 2.38 -2.19
CA GLN A 14 -22.16 3.82 -2.51
C GLN A 14 -21.69 4.70 -1.35
N LYS A 15 -21.72 4.18 -0.12
CA LYS A 15 -21.34 4.88 1.12
C LYS A 15 -20.01 4.38 1.69
N THR A 16 -19.40 3.37 1.08
CA THR A 16 -18.13 2.80 1.53
C THR A 16 -17.00 3.37 0.69
N MET A 17 -15.97 3.83 1.37
CA MET A 17 -14.81 4.46 0.76
C MET A 17 -13.55 3.97 1.49
N ASP A 18 -12.43 3.85 0.78
CA ASP A 18 -11.15 3.59 1.41
C ASP A 18 -10.73 4.78 2.27
N VAL A 19 -10.07 4.51 3.38
CA VAL A 19 -9.67 5.55 4.35
C VAL A 19 -8.70 6.58 3.74
N VAL A 20 -7.78 6.14 2.88
CA VAL A 20 -6.85 7.04 2.18
C VAL A 20 -7.60 7.92 1.19
N GLU A 21 -8.53 7.32 0.42
CA GLU A 21 -9.40 8.06 -0.48
C GLU A 21 -10.24 9.09 0.27
N PHE A 22 -10.82 8.70 1.41
CA PHE A 22 -11.61 9.60 2.24
C PHE A 22 -10.78 10.78 2.76
N ILE A 23 -9.59 10.53 3.29
CA ILE A 23 -8.71 11.59 3.78
C ILE A 23 -8.28 12.51 2.62
N HIS A 24 -7.86 11.93 1.50
CA HIS A 24 -7.35 12.70 0.37
C HIS A 24 -8.43 13.49 -0.37
N ASP A 25 -9.56 12.84 -0.71
CA ASP A 25 -10.57 13.41 -1.62
C ASP A 25 -11.71 14.15 -0.90
N VAL A 26 -12.03 13.76 0.36
CA VAL A 26 -13.14 14.35 1.13
C VAL A 26 -12.61 15.34 2.17
N ILE A 27 -11.69 14.92 3.04
CA ILE A 27 -11.13 15.80 4.09
C ILE A 27 -10.21 16.88 3.46
N LYS A 28 -9.40 16.49 2.49
CA LYS A 28 -8.44 17.38 1.76
C LYS A 28 -7.57 18.20 2.71
N PRO A 29 -6.83 17.55 3.63
CA PRO A 29 -6.00 18.26 4.58
C PRO A 29 -4.95 19.09 3.83
N LYS A 30 -4.68 20.29 4.33
CA LYS A 30 -3.59 21.14 3.81
C LYS A 30 -2.25 20.83 4.48
N ALA A 31 -2.28 20.26 5.67
CA ALA A 31 -1.13 19.83 6.46
C ALA A 31 -1.56 18.83 7.53
N LEU A 32 -0.61 18.06 8.03
CA LEU A 32 -0.78 17.12 9.14
C LEU A 32 0.22 17.48 10.25
N PRO A 33 -0.02 18.58 11.01
CA PRO A 33 0.99 19.15 11.91
C PRO A 33 1.36 18.25 13.10
N TRP A 34 0.53 17.24 13.39
CA TRP A 34 0.81 16.22 14.42
C TRP A 34 1.66 15.06 13.89
N ALA A 35 1.59 14.77 12.57
CA ALA A 35 2.19 13.58 12.00
C ALA A 35 3.69 13.74 11.81
N LYS A 36 4.48 12.93 12.53
CA LYS A 36 5.95 12.91 12.46
C LYS A 36 6.45 11.49 12.33
N PHE A 37 7.28 11.22 11.33
CA PHE A 37 7.85 9.89 11.12
C PHE A 37 9.24 9.98 10.48
N HIS A 38 10.27 10.09 11.29
CA HIS A 38 11.68 10.31 10.88
C HIS A 38 12.36 9.01 10.44
N HIS A 39 11.79 8.35 9.40
CA HIS A 39 12.29 7.09 8.88
C HIS A 39 12.24 7.04 7.35
N LYS A 40 13.07 6.16 6.77
CA LYS A 40 13.02 5.82 5.36
C LYS A 40 11.92 4.78 5.13
N VAL A 41 10.95 5.11 4.31
CA VAL A 41 9.75 4.31 4.09
C VAL A 41 9.62 3.96 2.61
N SER A 42 9.54 2.67 2.30
CA SER A 42 9.25 2.22 0.94
C SER A 42 7.75 2.04 0.74
N LEU A 43 7.19 2.74 -0.25
CA LEU A 43 5.77 2.73 -0.54
C LEU A 43 5.37 1.51 -1.35
N HIS A 44 4.48 0.68 -0.79
CA HIS A 44 3.82 -0.43 -1.48
C HIS A 44 2.45 0.02 -2.02
N ASN A 45 2.32 0.11 -3.33
CA ASN A 45 1.03 0.29 -3.99
C ASN A 45 0.41 -1.09 -4.23
N SER A 46 -0.65 -1.42 -3.48
CA SER A 46 -1.36 -2.69 -3.67
C SER A 46 -2.08 -2.71 -5.01
N CYS A 47 -2.15 -3.88 -5.67
CA CYS A 47 -2.86 -4.01 -6.94
C CYS A 47 -4.34 -3.65 -6.82
N HIS A 48 -4.99 -3.99 -5.70
CA HIS A 48 -6.36 -3.59 -5.38
C HIS A 48 -6.48 -2.05 -5.25
N GLY A 49 -5.60 -1.43 -4.48
CA GLY A 49 -5.57 0.03 -4.32
C GLY A 49 -5.37 0.78 -5.64
N VAL A 50 -4.51 0.25 -6.51
CA VAL A 50 -4.22 0.87 -7.82
C VAL A 50 -5.37 0.69 -8.82
N ARG A 51 -5.85 -0.55 -9.00
CA ARG A 51 -6.74 -0.91 -10.11
C ARG A 51 -8.22 -0.83 -9.79
N GLU A 52 -8.59 -1.08 -8.53
CA GLU A 52 -10.00 -1.06 -8.10
C GLU A 52 -10.37 0.25 -7.41
N LEU A 53 -9.51 0.74 -6.50
CA LEU A 53 -9.80 1.94 -5.70
C LEU A 53 -9.26 3.22 -6.33
N GLY A 54 -8.38 3.15 -7.33
CA GLY A 54 -7.81 4.34 -7.97
C GLY A 54 -7.00 5.22 -7.02
N LEU A 55 -6.25 4.62 -6.09
CA LEU A 55 -5.40 5.34 -5.15
C LEU A 55 -4.11 5.86 -5.79
N SER A 56 -3.68 5.22 -6.89
CA SER A 56 -2.56 5.68 -7.70
C SER A 56 -2.72 5.27 -9.16
N SER A 57 -1.95 5.93 -10.05
CA SER A 57 -1.92 5.60 -11.47
C SER A 57 -1.21 4.27 -11.70
N PRO A 58 -1.84 3.31 -12.41
CA PRO A 58 -1.18 2.07 -12.79
C PRO A 58 -0.12 2.32 -13.89
N SER A 59 0.97 1.55 -13.84
CA SER A 59 2.10 1.72 -14.77
C SER A 59 1.78 1.33 -16.22
N GLU A 60 0.82 0.42 -16.42
CA GLU A 60 0.37 -0.06 -17.72
C GLU A 60 -0.51 0.94 -18.49
N ARG A 61 -0.97 2.01 -17.87
CA ARG A 61 -1.80 3.04 -18.50
C ARG A 61 -0.98 4.30 -18.79
N ASN A 62 -1.08 4.79 -20.01
CA ASN A 62 -0.45 6.05 -20.41
C ASN A 62 -1.30 7.27 -19.98
N ILE A 63 -1.37 7.51 -18.67
CA ILE A 63 -2.07 8.64 -18.04
C ILE A 63 -1.09 9.44 -17.16
N PRO A 64 -1.38 10.71 -16.83
CA PRO A 64 -0.58 11.45 -15.87
C PRO A 64 -0.44 10.69 -14.55
N ARG A 65 0.78 10.62 -14.04
CA ARG A 65 1.06 9.92 -12.78
C ARG A 65 0.50 10.68 -11.59
N PHE A 66 -0.20 9.97 -10.72
CA PHE A 66 -0.68 10.46 -9.42
C PHE A 66 -0.57 9.35 -8.37
N ASN A 67 -0.52 9.74 -7.10
CA ASN A 67 -0.52 8.79 -5.99
C ASN A 67 -1.04 9.48 -4.71
N LYS A 68 -2.31 9.24 -4.37
CA LYS A 68 -2.99 9.82 -3.21
C LYS A 68 -2.30 9.47 -1.88
N ILE A 69 -1.73 8.27 -1.80
CA ILE A 69 -1.01 7.80 -0.61
C ILE A 69 0.27 8.65 -0.43
N LYS A 70 1.03 8.81 -1.51
CA LYS A 70 2.27 9.60 -1.51
C LYS A 70 2.00 11.05 -1.17
N ASP A 71 0.93 11.63 -1.73
CA ASP A 71 0.54 13.01 -1.47
C ASP A 71 0.26 13.25 0.03
N LEU A 72 -0.43 12.32 0.70
CA LEU A 72 -0.67 12.40 2.14
C LEU A 72 0.61 12.18 2.95
N LEU A 73 1.44 11.20 2.58
CA LEU A 73 2.69 10.92 3.27
C LEU A 73 3.68 12.09 3.17
N GLN A 74 3.69 12.84 2.07
CA GLN A 74 4.54 14.03 1.92
C GLN A 74 4.21 15.16 2.91
N MET A 75 3.04 15.12 3.56
CA MET A 75 2.65 16.06 4.62
C MET A 75 3.19 15.66 6.01
N VAL A 76 3.79 14.46 6.13
CA VAL A 76 4.33 13.94 7.39
C VAL A 76 5.74 14.46 7.61
N GLU A 77 6.00 15.07 8.77
CA GLU A 77 7.30 15.64 9.11
C GLU A 77 8.38 14.55 9.23
N GLY A 78 9.49 14.72 8.51
CA GLY A 78 10.69 13.88 8.63
C GLY A 78 10.64 12.56 7.88
N ILE A 79 9.59 12.26 7.13
CA ILE A 79 9.50 11.04 6.33
C ILE A 79 10.38 11.11 5.08
N ASP A 80 11.12 10.03 4.78
CA ASP A 80 11.87 9.84 3.53
C ASP A 80 11.20 8.74 2.71
N ILE A 81 10.42 9.13 1.69
CA ILE A 81 9.64 8.21 0.87
C ILE A 81 10.51 7.65 -0.25
N ARG A 82 10.60 6.33 -0.30
CA ARG A 82 11.28 5.56 -1.34
C ARG A 82 10.28 4.77 -2.16
N GLU A 83 10.51 4.66 -3.46
CA GLU A 83 9.69 3.86 -4.36
C GLU A 83 10.53 2.71 -4.93
N PRO A 84 10.04 1.46 -4.90
CA PRO A 84 10.74 0.35 -5.52
C PRO A 84 10.71 0.50 -7.05
N GLU A 85 11.65 -0.14 -7.75
CA GLU A 85 11.74 -0.11 -9.21
C GLU A 85 10.41 -0.44 -9.90
N ARG A 86 9.67 -1.45 -9.40
CA ARG A 86 8.34 -1.82 -9.87
C ARG A 86 7.28 -1.39 -8.86
N VAL A 87 6.78 -0.18 -9.05
CA VAL A 87 5.92 0.51 -8.07
C VAL A 87 4.60 -0.20 -7.80
N ASP A 88 3.98 -0.81 -8.79
CA ASP A 88 2.65 -1.43 -8.75
C ASP A 88 2.66 -2.95 -8.96
N GLU A 89 3.82 -3.60 -8.76
CA GLU A 89 3.93 -5.05 -8.78
C GLU A 89 3.17 -5.67 -7.61
N CYS A 90 2.44 -6.76 -7.90
CA CYS A 90 1.67 -7.48 -6.89
C CYS A 90 2.58 -8.14 -5.83
N CYS A 91 2.12 -8.17 -4.57
CA CYS A 91 2.80 -8.86 -3.48
C CYS A 91 2.57 -10.39 -3.48
N GLY A 92 1.66 -10.90 -4.33
CA GLY A 92 1.34 -12.32 -4.43
C GLY A 92 0.27 -12.84 -3.46
N PHE A 93 -0.29 -12.01 -2.56
CA PHE A 93 -1.30 -12.49 -1.61
C PHE A 93 -2.55 -13.03 -2.32
N GLY A 94 -3.28 -12.19 -3.07
CA GLY A 94 -4.41 -12.57 -3.93
C GLY A 94 -5.56 -13.32 -3.23
N GLY A 95 -5.67 -13.28 -1.89
CA GLY A 95 -6.70 -14.00 -1.15
C GLY A 95 -6.60 -15.52 -1.36
N MET A 96 -7.57 -16.13 -2.07
CA MET A 96 -7.58 -17.57 -2.38
C MET A 96 -6.34 -18.01 -3.16
N PHE A 97 -5.77 -17.15 -4.00
CA PHE A 97 -4.55 -17.47 -4.75
C PHE A 97 -3.39 -17.90 -3.84
N SER A 98 -3.22 -17.29 -2.68
CA SER A 98 -2.18 -17.66 -1.73
C SER A 98 -2.39 -19.05 -1.09
N ILE A 99 -3.61 -19.60 -1.17
CA ILE A 99 -3.97 -20.93 -0.67
C ILE A 99 -3.87 -21.96 -1.80
N GLU A 100 -4.34 -21.62 -2.99
CA GLU A 100 -4.36 -22.51 -4.15
C GLU A 100 -2.99 -22.65 -4.79
N GLU A 101 -2.20 -21.56 -4.83
CA GLU A 101 -0.87 -21.46 -5.45
C GLU A 101 0.18 -20.94 -4.47
N PRO A 102 0.42 -21.62 -3.32
CA PRO A 102 1.23 -21.07 -2.23
C PRO A 102 2.69 -20.82 -2.60
N ASP A 103 3.27 -21.66 -3.47
CA ASP A 103 4.68 -21.51 -3.87
C ASP A 103 4.87 -20.30 -4.80
N VAL A 104 3.93 -20.08 -5.73
CA VAL A 104 3.95 -18.93 -6.63
C VAL A 104 3.70 -17.65 -5.85
N SER A 105 2.71 -17.65 -4.96
CA SER A 105 2.38 -16.55 -4.05
C SER A 105 3.59 -16.15 -3.20
N ALA A 106 4.26 -17.13 -2.57
CA ALA A 106 5.46 -16.89 -1.78
C ALA A 106 6.59 -16.30 -2.62
N ARG A 107 6.82 -16.83 -3.82
CA ARG A 107 7.85 -16.31 -4.72
C ARG A 107 7.61 -14.85 -5.10
N MET A 108 6.39 -14.50 -5.49
CA MET A 108 6.00 -13.12 -5.78
C MET A 108 6.23 -12.20 -4.58
N GLY A 109 5.88 -12.67 -3.36
CA GLY A 109 6.10 -11.91 -2.14
C GLY A 109 7.58 -11.66 -1.85
N HIS A 110 8.43 -12.67 -2.02
CA HIS A 110 9.89 -12.53 -1.85
C HIS A 110 10.49 -11.55 -2.87
N ASP A 111 10.10 -11.64 -4.13
CA ASP A 111 10.57 -10.74 -5.17
C ASP A 111 10.16 -9.29 -4.86
N LYS A 112 8.92 -9.08 -4.39
CA LYS A 112 8.45 -7.76 -3.96
C LYS A 112 9.21 -7.23 -2.75
N ILE A 113 9.42 -8.04 -1.72
CA ILE A 113 10.21 -7.68 -0.53
C ILE A 113 11.64 -7.29 -0.92
N ALA A 114 12.28 -8.07 -1.80
CA ALA A 114 13.64 -7.80 -2.26
C ALA A 114 13.76 -6.41 -2.91
N ARG A 115 12.76 -6.00 -3.71
CA ARG A 115 12.73 -4.66 -4.32
C ARG A 115 12.53 -3.55 -3.28
N HIS A 116 11.68 -3.77 -2.28
CA HIS A 116 11.54 -2.81 -1.19
C HIS A 116 12.83 -2.66 -0.38
N VAL A 117 13.48 -3.77 -0.04
CA VAL A 117 14.77 -3.78 0.67
C VAL A 117 15.86 -3.06 -0.13
N ALA A 118 15.88 -3.25 -1.46
CA ALA A 118 16.84 -2.59 -2.35
C ALA A 118 16.74 -1.05 -2.33
N THR A 119 15.62 -0.47 -1.90
CA THR A 119 15.48 0.98 -1.73
C THR A 119 16.26 1.54 -0.54
N GLY A 120 16.77 0.68 0.35
CA GLY A 120 17.41 1.08 1.60
C GLY A 120 16.43 1.62 2.65
N ALA A 121 15.14 1.30 2.52
CA ALA A 121 14.12 1.70 3.47
C ALA A 121 14.15 0.86 4.75
N GLU A 122 13.71 1.46 5.85
CA GLU A 122 13.56 0.82 7.15
C GLU A 122 12.18 0.18 7.31
N TYR A 123 11.18 0.74 6.63
CA TYR A 123 9.78 0.30 6.66
C TYR A 123 9.21 0.11 5.27
N ILE A 124 8.30 -0.87 5.13
CA ILE A 124 7.35 -0.95 4.03
C ILE A 124 6.01 -0.43 4.54
N THR A 125 5.41 0.53 3.84
CA THR A 125 4.06 1.02 4.12
C THR A 125 3.15 0.84 2.92
N GLY A 126 1.86 0.74 3.17
CA GLY A 126 0.83 0.66 2.14
C GLY A 126 -0.57 0.74 2.74
N PRO A 127 -1.61 0.85 1.90
CA PRO A 127 -3.00 0.98 2.33
C PRO A 127 -3.66 -0.38 2.59
N ASP A 128 -3.04 -1.48 2.19
CA ASP A 128 -3.63 -2.82 2.21
C ASP A 128 -2.92 -3.70 3.25
N SER A 129 -3.62 -3.93 4.38
CA SER A 129 -3.10 -4.74 5.48
C SER A 129 -2.82 -6.19 5.06
N SER A 130 -3.56 -6.75 4.11
CA SER A 130 -3.38 -8.12 3.65
C SER A 130 -2.03 -8.29 2.92
N CYS A 131 -1.64 -7.31 2.10
CA CYS A 131 -0.34 -7.30 1.45
C CYS A 131 0.80 -7.20 2.48
N LEU A 132 0.66 -6.30 3.47
CA LEU A 132 1.66 -6.12 4.51
C LEU A 132 1.81 -7.38 5.37
N MET A 133 0.69 -7.99 5.80
CA MET A 133 0.68 -9.25 6.54
C MET A 133 1.33 -10.39 5.77
N HIS A 134 1.02 -10.53 4.47
CA HIS A 134 1.59 -11.57 3.63
C HIS A 134 3.12 -11.45 3.57
N MET A 135 3.64 -10.29 3.21
CA MET A 135 5.09 -10.05 3.13
C MET A 135 5.78 -10.21 4.50
N GLN A 136 5.16 -9.72 5.58
CA GLN A 136 5.68 -9.90 6.94
C GLN A 136 5.71 -11.37 7.36
N GLY A 137 4.65 -12.12 7.00
CA GLY A 137 4.56 -13.57 7.26
C GLY A 137 5.67 -14.35 6.57
N LEU A 138 6.00 -14.01 5.32
CA LEU A 138 7.11 -14.63 4.59
C LEU A 138 8.46 -14.39 5.29
N LEU A 139 8.76 -13.15 5.66
CA LEU A 139 9.99 -12.84 6.40
C LEU A 139 10.06 -13.54 7.75
N LYS A 140 8.92 -13.66 8.45
CA LYS A 140 8.86 -14.39 9.72
C LYS A 140 9.12 -15.88 9.52
N LYS A 141 8.55 -16.49 8.49
CA LYS A 141 8.78 -17.90 8.12
C LYS A 141 10.27 -18.16 7.84
N ASP A 142 10.93 -17.21 7.17
CA ASP A 142 12.34 -17.31 6.81
C ASP A 142 13.31 -16.88 7.94
N LYS A 143 12.79 -16.48 9.10
CA LYS A 143 13.58 -15.93 10.23
C LYS A 143 14.38 -14.68 9.84
N GLN A 144 13.80 -13.83 8.99
CA GLN A 144 14.38 -12.59 8.47
C GLN A 144 13.54 -11.35 8.83
N GLN A 145 12.75 -11.43 9.91
CA GLN A 145 11.83 -10.35 10.35
C GLN A 145 12.53 -9.02 10.68
N ASP A 146 13.81 -9.05 10.97
CA ASP A 146 14.60 -7.85 11.28
C ASP A 146 15.10 -7.09 10.03
N LYS A 147 14.90 -7.67 8.84
CA LYS A 147 15.40 -7.14 7.58
C LYS A 147 14.73 -5.83 7.16
N ILE A 148 13.43 -5.73 7.37
CA ILE A 148 12.60 -4.55 7.13
C ILE A 148 11.33 -4.65 7.95
N LYS A 149 10.80 -3.53 8.44
CA LYS A 149 9.58 -3.47 9.24
C LYS A 149 8.37 -3.15 8.37
N PHE A 150 7.17 -3.41 8.88
CA PHE A 150 5.90 -3.12 8.20
C PHE A 150 5.05 -2.21 9.06
N ILE A 151 4.41 -1.24 8.43
CA ILE A 151 3.52 -0.29 9.09
C ILE A 151 2.42 0.12 8.11
N HIS A 152 1.18 0.18 8.58
CA HIS A 152 0.08 0.64 7.75
C HIS A 152 0.15 2.16 7.55
N VAL A 153 -0.23 2.65 6.37
CA VAL A 153 -0.16 4.08 6.06
C VAL A 153 -0.90 4.95 7.08
N VAL A 154 -2.06 4.49 7.56
CA VAL A 154 -2.87 5.22 8.55
C VAL A 154 -2.14 5.38 9.88
N GLU A 155 -1.33 4.40 10.29
CA GLU A 155 -0.52 4.50 11.51
C GLU A 155 0.51 5.62 11.40
N ILE A 156 1.11 5.80 10.22
CA ILE A 156 2.04 6.90 9.96
C ILE A 156 1.31 8.24 10.00
N LEU A 157 0.13 8.34 9.34
CA LEU A 157 -0.66 9.57 9.30
C LEU A 157 -1.21 9.97 10.68
N ALA A 158 -1.48 8.99 11.55
CA ALA A 158 -1.96 9.20 12.92
C ALA A 158 -0.83 9.35 13.95
N ASN A 159 0.44 9.16 13.57
CA ASN A 159 1.55 9.17 14.50
C ASN A 159 1.76 10.57 15.08
N GLY A 160 1.59 10.70 16.38
CA GLY A 160 1.67 11.97 17.12
C GLY A 160 0.31 12.54 17.57
N LEU A 161 -0.80 11.79 17.31
CA LEU A 161 -2.13 12.08 17.90
C LEU A 161 -2.18 11.60 19.35
#